data_b7c41d502e91f8096df19f96fccd76b6
#
_entry.id   b7c41d502e91f8096df19f96fccd76b6
#
_cell.length_a   1.000
_cell.length_b   1.000
_cell.length_c   1.000
_cell.angle_alpha   90.00
_cell.angle_beta   90.00
_cell.angle_gamma   90.00
#
_symmetry.space_group_name_H-M   'P 1'
#
loop_
_entity.id
_entity.type
_entity.pdbx_description
1 polymer ?
#
loop_
_entity_poly.entity_id
_entity_poly.type
_entity_poly.pdbx_seq_one_letter_code
_entity_poly.pdbx_strand_id
1 'polypeptide(L)'
;MKKYLAMLLAGALSVSLLAGCGGSNGSDSAVSNAGSASNGSADQSSVIKIGGIGPLTGSAAVYGIATKTGAQVAVDEINALGGLQFALDFQDDEGDAEKAVNAYNNLKGKGMQILYGTTTTTPCLAVAAETFNDRIFQLTPSASSTKVTEGRDNVFQACFTDPNQGKAAANYIKEHNLGTKVAAIYNNGDP
;
A
#
# COMPACT_ATOMS: atom_id res chain seq x y z
N MET A 1 -51.72 13.62 21.03
CA MET A 1 -53.01 13.34 20.37
C MET A 1 -52.76 12.54 19.11
N LYS A 2 -53.30 11.34 19.13
CA LYS A 2 -53.86 10.56 18.01
C LYS A 2 -52.87 10.21 16.86
N LYS A 3 -52.54 9.00 16.63
CA LYS A 3 -53.26 7.73 16.41
C LYS A 3 -53.03 7.23 14.96
N TYR A 4 -52.49 6.02 14.86
CA TYR A 4 -52.85 4.92 13.95
C TYR A 4 -52.66 5.15 12.41
N LEU A 5 -52.06 4.25 11.66
CA LEU A 5 -52.71 3.04 11.19
C LEU A 5 -51.69 2.12 10.45
N ALA A 6 -51.73 0.88 10.81
CA ALA A 6 -51.13 -0.25 10.14
C ALA A 6 -51.99 -0.70 8.95
N MET A 7 -51.39 -1.41 8.00
CA MET A 7 -51.94 -2.52 7.19
C MET A 7 -50.89 -2.89 6.12
N LEU A 8 -50.23 -4.03 6.21
CA LEU A 8 -50.65 -5.34 5.74
C LEU A 8 -50.99 -5.38 4.25
N LEU A 9 -50.16 -6.05 3.46
CA LEU A 9 -50.64 -7.08 2.54
C LEU A 9 -49.46 -7.97 2.04
N ALA A 10 -49.74 -9.22 2.25
CA ALA A 10 -49.00 -10.42 1.93
C ALA A 10 -49.27 -10.88 0.46
N GLY A 11 -48.45 -11.79 0.00
CA GLY A 11 -48.73 -12.65 -1.15
C GLY A 11 -47.66 -12.49 -2.26
N ALA A 12 -47.05 -13.46 -2.84
CA ALA A 12 -47.35 -14.87 -2.94
C ALA A 12 -46.08 -15.63 -3.36
N LEU A 13 -45.96 -16.84 -2.88
CA LEU A 13 -45.05 -17.90 -3.35
C LEU A 13 -45.29 -18.24 -4.82
N SER A 14 -44.21 -18.58 -5.56
CA SER A 14 -44.28 -19.56 -6.61
C SER A 14 -43.01 -20.43 -6.60
N VAL A 15 -43.21 -21.62 -6.10
CA VAL A 15 -42.38 -22.80 -6.22
C VAL A 15 -42.61 -23.39 -7.60
N SER A 16 -41.55 -23.68 -8.36
CA SER A 16 -41.60 -24.62 -9.45
C SER A 16 -40.42 -25.56 -9.40
N LEU A 17 -40.67 -26.70 -8.77
CA LEU A 17 -39.95 -27.95 -8.92
C LEU A 17 -40.31 -28.54 -10.27
N LEU A 18 -39.32 -28.93 -11.08
CA LEU A 18 -39.50 -29.99 -12.06
C LEU A 18 -38.31 -30.93 -11.97
N ALA A 19 -38.58 -32.07 -11.37
CA ALA A 19 -37.79 -33.27 -11.50
C ALA A 19 -38.16 -33.92 -12.83
N GLY A 20 -37.17 -34.42 -13.56
CA GLY A 20 -37.36 -35.26 -14.74
C GLY A 20 -36.25 -36.29 -14.79
N CYS A 21 -36.56 -37.46 -14.23
CA CYS A 21 -35.78 -38.69 -14.35
C CYS A 21 -36.43 -39.52 -15.44
N GLY A 22 -35.66 -40.12 -16.34
CA GLY A 22 -36.19 -41.07 -17.32
C GLY A 22 -35.07 -41.61 -18.19
N GLY A 23 -34.84 -42.89 -18.05
CA GLY A 23 -33.73 -43.73 -18.45
C GLY A 23 -33.82 -44.38 -19.82
N SER A 24 -32.76 -45.09 -20.06
CA SER A 24 -32.47 -46.32 -20.82
C SER A 24 -32.18 -46.28 -22.32
N ASN A 25 -30.98 -46.78 -22.61
CA ASN A 25 -30.51 -47.67 -23.68
C ASN A 25 -30.61 -47.29 -25.17
N GLY A 26 -29.43 -47.42 -25.80
CA GLY A 26 -29.27 -47.72 -27.20
C GLY A 26 -27.95 -47.21 -27.79
N SER A 27 -27.09 -48.14 -28.13
CA SER A 27 -25.83 -47.99 -28.85
C SER A 27 -25.98 -47.23 -30.18
N ASP A 28 -25.05 -46.34 -30.52
CA ASP A 28 -24.17 -46.56 -31.67
C ASP A 28 -23.31 -45.29 -31.93
N SER A 29 -22.14 -45.56 -32.44
CA SER A 29 -21.00 -44.72 -32.72
C SER A 29 -21.30 -43.50 -33.65
N ALA A 30 -20.80 -42.31 -33.27
CA ALA A 30 -20.28 -41.33 -34.22
C ALA A 30 -19.33 -40.35 -33.51
N VAL A 31 -18.10 -40.41 -33.95
CA VAL A 31 -17.03 -39.45 -33.62
C VAL A 31 -17.44 -38.09 -34.17
N SER A 32 -17.61 -37.14 -33.26
CA SER A 32 -17.63 -35.73 -33.62
C SER A 32 -16.77 -34.95 -32.60
N ASN A 33 -15.63 -34.58 -33.09
CA ASN A 33 -14.67 -33.70 -32.46
C ASN A 33 -15.31 -32.31 -32.27
N ALA A 34 -15.93 -32.07 -31.13
CA ALA A 34 -16.33 -30.73 -30.71
C ALA A 34 -15.31 -30.25 -29.69
N GLY A 35 -14.44 -29.38 -30.17
CA GLY A 35 -13.49 -28.70 -29.34
C GLY A 35 -14.20 -28.07 -28.13
N SER A 36 -13.88 -28.58 -26.94
CA SER A 36 -14.22 -27.93 -25.70
C SER A 36 -13.45 -26.61 -25.68
N ALA A 37 -14.13 -25.53 -26.03
CA ALA A 37 -13.64 -24.21 -25.69
C ALA A 37 -13.59 -24.16 -24.16
N SER A 38 -12.43 -24.45 -23.63
CA SER A 38 -12.07 -24.10 -22.27
C SER A 38 -12.30 -22.59 -22.17
N ASN A 39 -13.41 -22.19 -21.61
CA ASN A 39 -13.56 -20.86 -21.06
C ASN A 39 -12.50 -20.78 -19.96
N GLY A 40 -11.31 -20.32 -20.32
CA GLY A 40 -10.34 -19.84 -19.39
C GLY A 40 -11.04 -18.73 -18.60
N SER A 41 -11.47 -19.05 -17.38
CA SER A 41 -11.72 -18.03 -16.39
C SER A 41 -10.48 -17.15 -16.42
N ALA A 42 -10.60 -15.94 -16.95
CA ALA A 42 -9.58 -14.93 -16.78
C ALA A 42 -9.39 -14.86 -15.27
N ASP A 43 -8.24 -15.37 -14.79
CA ASP A 43 -7.77 -15.23 -13.44
C ASP A 43 -7.86 -13.72 -13.20
N GLN A 44 -8.81 -13.30 -12.36
CA GLN A 44 -8.85 -11.93 -11.90
C GLN A 44 -7.57 -11.75 -11.12
N SER A 45 -6.51 -11.28 -11.80
CA SER A 45 -5.25 -10.96 -11.15
C SER A 45 -5.60 -10.02 -10.01
N SER A 46 -5.47 -10.52 -8.77
CA SER A 46 -5.79 -9.76 -7.59
C SER A 46 -4.90 -8.53 -7.58
N VAL A 47 -5.52 -7.34 -7.63
CA VAL A 47 -4.80 -6.06 -7.57
C VAL A 47 -4.08 -5.98 -6.22
N ILE A 48 -2.77 -5.80 -6.24
CA ILE A 48 -1.96 -5.62 -5.04
C ILE A 48 -2.15 -4.19 -4.53
N LYS A 49 -2.63 -4.08 -3.30
CA LYS A 49 -2.88 -2.78 -2.66
C LYS A 49 -1.65 -2.27 -1.94
N ILE A 50 -1.12 -1.16 -2.42
CA ILE A 50 -0.02 -0.43 -1.80
C ILE A 50 -0.61 0.74 -1.01
N GLY A 51 -0.35 0.79 0.28
CA GLY A 51 -0.60 1.97 1.09
C GLY A 51 0.57 2.93 0.99
N GLY A 52 0.30 4.22 0.86
CA GLY A 52 1.29 5.27 0.93
C GLY A 52 1.01 6.21 2.10
N ILE A 53 2.03 6.67 2.80
CA ILE A 53 1.90 7.64 3.90
C ILE A 53 3.04 8.65 3.82
N GLY A 54 2.70 9.92 3.93
CA GLY A 54 3.67 11.01 4.01
C GLY A 54 2.98 12.37 4.07
N PRO A 55 3.69 13.44 4.40
CA PRO A 55 3.11 14.76 4.56
C PRO A 55 2.69 15.34 3.19
N LEU A 56 1.40 15.46 2.95
CA LEU A 56 0.86 16.15 1.77
C LEU A 56 0.55 17.61 2.07
N THR A 57 0.49 17.96 3.36
CA THR A 57 0.31 19.31 3.88
C THR A 57 1.36 19.62 4.94
N GLY A 58 1.44 20.89 5.38
CA GLY A 58 2.42 21.35 6.37
C GLY A 58 3.81 21.64 5.79
N SER A 59 4.80 21.83 6.68
CA SER A 59 6.15 22.30 6.31
C SER A 59 6.96 21.33 5.48
N ALA A 60 6.68 20.04 5.61
CA ALA A 60 7.36 18.95 4.89
C ALA A 60 6.60 18.45 3.65
N ALA A 61 5.54 19.15 3.23
CA ALA A 61 4.66 18.74 2.13
C ALA A 61 5.41 18.50 0.81
N VAL A 62 6.45 19.28 0.53
CA VAL A 62 7.26 19.12 -0.69
C VAL A 62 7.84 17.71 -0.81
N TYR A 63 8.25 17.09 0.28
CA TYR A 63 8.79 15.73 0.30
C TYR A 63 7.69 14.69 0.08
N GLY A 64 6.57 14.81 0.78
CA GLY A 64 5.46 13.87 0.68
C GLY A 64 4.77 13.91 -0.70
N ILE A 65 4.59 15.10 -1.28
CA ILE A 65 4.05 15.26 -2.64
C ILE A 65 4.99 14.62 -3.66
N ALA A 66 6.30 14.83 -3.55
CA ALA A 66 7.28 14.21 -4.45
C ALA A 66 7.26 12.68 -4.32
N THR A 67 7.21 12.16 -3.08
CA THR A 67 7.10 10.73 -2.77
C THR A 67 5.85 10.11 -3.40
N LYS A 68 4.68 10.73 -3.18
CA LYS A 68 3.41 10.28 -3.77
C LYS A 68 3.47 10.26 -5.29
N THR A 69 3.96 11.35 -5.89
CA THR A 69 4.04 11.48 -7.35
C THR A 69 4.93 10.42 -7.96
N GLY A 70 6.13 10.20 -7.38
CA GLY A 70 7.04 9.16 -7.84
C GLY A 70 6.44 7.75 -7.75
N ALA A 71 5.76 7.44 -6.63
CA ALA A 71 5.08 6.16 -6.47
C ALA A 71 3.94 5.96 -7.47
N GLN A 72 3.16 7.01 -7.75
CA GLN A 72 2.07 6.94 -8.73
C GLN A 72 2.60 6.69 -10.14
N VAL A 73 3.66 7.41 -10.55
CA VAL A 73 4.30 7.19 -11.86
C VAL A 73 4.77 5.73 -12.00
N ALA A 74 5.43 5.19 -10.96
CA ALA A 74 5.89 3.80 -10.98
C ALA A 74 4.73 2.80 -11.09
N VAL A 75 3.64 3.03 -10.36
CA VAL A 75 2.44 2.19 -10.44
C VAL A 75 1.82 2.24 -11.84
N ASP A 76 1.68 3.43 -12.41
CA ASP A 76 1.11 3.61 -13.74
C ASP A 76 1.96 2.92 -14.82
N GLU A 77 3.30 3.08 -14.76
CA GLU A 77 4.22 2.45 -15.71
C GLU A 77 4.22 0.92 -15.59
N ILE A 78 4.25 0.37 -14.38
CA ILE A 78 4.23 -1.08 -14.16
C ILE A 78 2.89 -1.67 -14.62
N ASN A 79 1.78 -1.02 -14.29
CA ASN A 79 0.45 -1.47 -14.71
C ASN A 79 0.30 -1.45 -16.24
N ALA A 80 0.93 -0.49 -16.93
CA ALA A 80 0.90 -0.41 -18.40
C ALA A 80 1.65 -1.57 -19.08
N LEU A 81 2.59 -2.23 -18.39
CA LEU A 81 3.30 -3.41 -18.90
C LEU A 81 2.42 -4.67 -18.93
N GLY A 82 1.27 -4.66 -18.26
CA GLY A 82 0.42 -5.83 -18.07
C GLY A 82 0.95 -6.77 -16.97
N GLY A 83 0.25 -7.85 -16.69
CA GLY A 83 0.58 -8.80 -15.62
C GLY A 83 0.00 -8.34 -14.27
N LEU A 84 0.79 -8.45 -13.19
CA LEU A 84 0.35 -8.02 -11.86
C LEU A 84 -0.03 -6.54 -11.85
N GLN A 85 -1.18 -6.24 -11.28
CA GLN A 85 -1.69 -4.88 -11.17
C GLN A 85 -1.55 -4.36 -9.74
N PHE A 86 -1.27 -3.08 -9.60
CA PHE A 86 -1.09 -2.40 -8.33
C PHE A 86 -2.06 -1.23 -8.20
N ALA A 87 -2.52 -0.97 -6.99
CA ALA A 87 -3.31 0.21 -6.65
C ALA A 87 -2.67 0.93 -5.46
N LEU A 88 -2.44 2.23 -5.60
CA LEU A 88 -1.86 3.08 -4.56
C LEU A 88 -2.98 3.89 -3.88
N ASP A 89 -3.10 3.77 -2.55
CA ASP A 89 -3.87 4.68 -1.69
C ASP A 89 -2.89 5.45 -0.82
N PHE A 90 -2.73 6.76 -1.07
CA PHE A 90 -1.74 7.59 -0.37
C PHE A 90 -2.44 8.57 0.58
N GLN A 91 -2.07 8.55 1.87
CA GLN A 91 -2.66 9.35 2.93
C GLN A 91 -1.67 10.38 3.51
N ASP A 92 -2.23 11.51 3.93
CA ASP A 92 -1.50 12.60 4.56
C ASP A 92 -1.28 12.31 6.05
N ASP A 93 -0.04 12.40 6.51
CA ASP A 93 0.33 12.35 7.92
C ASP A 93 0.69 13.72 8.51
N GLU A 94 0.74 14.77 7.68
CA GLU A 94 1.14 16.13 8.07
C GLU A 94 2.51 16.19 8.77
N GLY A 95 3.33 15.13 8.70
CA GLY A 95 4.58 14.97 9.44
C GLY A 95 4.39 14.62 10.92
N ASP A 96 3.21 14.19 11.32
CA ASP A 96 2.82 13.86 12.69
C ASP A 96 2.75 12.35 12.90
N ALA A 97 3.32 11.87 14.02
CA ALA A 97 3.41 10.45 14.33
C ALA A 97 2.03 9.80 14.59
N GLU A 98 1.14 10.49 15.30
CA GLU A 98 -0.19 9.97 15.62
C GLU A 98 -1.06 9.89 14.36
N LYS A 99 -1.02 10.92 13.52
CA LYS A 99 -1.72 10.93 12.23
C LYS A 99 -1.22 9.83 11.31
N ALA A 100 0.09 9.58 11.29
CA ALA A 100 0.68 8.49 10.51
C ALA A 100 0.19 7.11 10.96
N VAL A 101 0.11 6.85 12.27
CA VAL A 101 -0.44 5.60 12.82
C VAL A 101 -1.93 5.48 12.48
N ASN A 102 -2.69 6.56 12.54
CA ASN A 102 -4.11 6.56 12.15
C ASN A 102 -4.27 6.27 10.65
N ALA A 103 -3.44 6.88 9.79
CA ALA A 103 -3.39 6.61 8.36
C ALA A 103 -3.04 5.14 8.07
N TYR A 104 -2.04 4.60 8.77
CA TYR A 104 -1.67 3.18 8.68
C TYR A 104 -2.84 2.26 9.00
N ASN A 105 -3.51 2.48 10.13
CA ASN A 105 -4.66 1.66 10.55
C ASN A 105 -5.82 1.74 9.53
N ASN A 106 -6.05 2.92 8.96
CA ASN A 106 -7.06 3.10 7.91
C ASN A 106 -6.70 2.29 6.65
N LEU A 107 -5.46 2.39 6.16
CA LEU A 107 -4.98 1.64 5.00
C LEU A 107 -5.02 0.13 5.23
N LYS A 108 -4.62 -0.32 6.43
CA LYS A 108 -4.72 -1.73 6.85
C LYS A 108 -6.17 -2.22 6.82
N GLY A 109 -7.11 -1.43 7.35
CA GLY A 109 -8.54 -1.72 7.30
C GLY A 109 -9.12 -1.82 5.88
N LYS A 110 -8.51 -1.13 4.90
CA LYS A 110 -8.85 -1.22 3.47
C LYS A 110 -8.18 -2.41 2.76
N GLY A 111 -7.39 -3.20 3.48
CA GLY A 111 -6.70 -4.38 2.96
C GLY A 111 -5.39 -4.09 2.26
N MET A 112 -4.65 -3.08 2.71
CA MET A 112 -3.27 -2.82 2.29
C MET A 112 -2.38 -4.04 2.53
N GLN A 113 -1.51 -4.36 1.57
CA GLN A 113 -0.60 -5.50 1.61
C GLN A 113 0.86 -5.07 1.76
N ILE A 114 1.21 -3.90 1.25
CA ILE A 114 2.56 -3.31 1.25
C ILE A 114 2.44 -1.86 1.67
N LEU A 115 3.35 -1.39 2.53
CA LEU A 115 3.44 0.01 2.90
C LEU A 115 4.64 0.69 2.24
N TYR A 116 4.39 1.77 1.50
CA TYR A 116 5.35 2.72 0.99
C TYR A 116 5.30 4.02 1.81
N GLY A 117 6.26 4.20 2.68
CA GLY A 117 6.27 5.32 3.63
C GLY A 117 6.74 4.90 5.03
N THR A 118 6.68 5.77 6.04
CA THR A 118 6.31 7.16 5.84
C THR A 118 7.51 7.95 5.29
N THR A 119 7.27 9.17 4.81
CA THR A 119 8.31 9.96 4.16
C THR A 119 9.31 10.57 5.15
N THR A 120 8.86 11.01 6.33
CA THR A 120 9.70 11.65 7.36
C THR A 120 9.98 10.73 8.54
N THR A 121 11.08 10.96 9.27
CA THR A 121 11.59 10.02 10.27
C THR A 121 10.66 9.79 11.45
N THR A 122 10.15 10.83 12.10
CA THR A 122 9.33 10.68 13.32
C THR A 122 8.05 9.86 13.07
N PRO A 123 7.24 10.17 12.05
CA PRO A 123 6.11 9.31 11.66
C PRO A 123 6.56 7.90 11.28
N CYS A 124 7.70 7.77 10.59
CA CYS A 124 8.21 6.46 10.15
C CYS A 124 8.56 5.54 11.32
N LEU A 125 9.15 6.07 12.37
CA LEU A 125 9.47 5.30 13.58
C LEU A 125 8.21 4.78 14.26
N ALA A 126 7.15 5.59 14.34
CA ALA A 126 5.88 5.19 14.92
C ALA A 126 5.21 4.07 14.10
N VAL A 127 5.11 4.27 12.79
CA VAL A 127 4.47 3.29 11.90
C VAL A 127 5.32 2.02 11.75
N ALA A 128 6.66 2.12 11.81
CA ALA A 128 7.53 0.95 11.74
C ALA A 128 7.35 0.00 12.94
N ALA A 129 6.94 0.50 14.09
CA ALA A 129 6.56 -0.35 15.22
C ALA A 129 5.30 -1.16 14.92
N GLU A 130 4.29 -0.53 14.31
CA GLU A 130 3.03 -1.20 13.92
C GLU A 130 3.26 -2.23 12.82
N THR A 131 3.97 -1.86 11.74
CA THR A 131 4.24 -2.78 10.63
C THR A 131 5.09 -3.97 11.05
N PHE A 132 6.00 -3.77 12.02
CA PHE A 132 6.80 -4.86 12.59
C PHE A 132 5.91 -5.87 13.33
N ASN A 133 4.98 -5.40 14.18
CA ASN A 133 4.04 -6.25 14.88
C ASN A 133 3.08 -6.99 13.93
N ASP A 134 2.59 -6.29 12.91
CA ASP A 134 1.65 -6.83 11.92
C ASP A 134 2.32 -7.65 10.82
N ARG A 135 3.67 -7.66 10.76
CA ARG A 135 4.47 -8.33 9.73
C ARG A 135 4.19 -7.84 8.30
N ILE A 136 3.83 -6.57 8.15
CA ILE A 136 3.63 -5.91 6.86
C ILE A 136 4.98 -5.36 6.37
N PHE A 137 5.33 -5.64 5.11
CA PHE A 137 6.49 -5.05 4.46
C PHE A 137 6.37 -3.53 4.40
N GLN A 138 7.41 -2.82 4.84
CA GLN A 138 7.50 -1.37 4.78
C GLN A 138 8.77 -0.92 4.08
N LEU A 139 8.64 0.01 3.13
CA LEU A 139 9.75 0.70 2.49
C LEU A 139 9.59 2.20 2.65
N THR A 140 10.50 2.86 3.39
CA THR A 140 10.53 4.32 3.40
C THR A 140 11.39 4.87 2.28
N PRO A 141 10.90 5.88 1.53
CA PRO A 141 11.70 6.54 0.50
C PRO A 141 12.71 7.55 1.05
N SER A 142 12.47 8.14 2.22
CA SER A 142 13.19 9.34 2.68
C SER A 142 13.51 9.41 4.17
N ALA A 143 12.82 8.66 5.04
CA ALA A 143 13.13 8.66 6.47
C ALA A 143 14.56 8.12 6.70
N SER A 144 15.48 8.98 7.11
CA SER A 144 16.94 8.76 7.03
C SER A 144 17.60 8.30 8.33
N SER A 145 16.89 8.29 9.45
CA SER A 145 17.41 7.78 10.72
C SER A 145 17.69 6.27 10.65
N THR A 146 18.83 5.84 11.17
CA THR A 146 19.19 4.41 11.29
C THR A 146 18.21 3.62 12.18
N LYS A 147 17.53 4.29 13.10
CA LYS A 147 16.56 3.68 14.01
C LYS A 147 15.32 3.13 13.27
N VAL A 148 15.06 3.56 12.05
CA VAL A 148 13.90 3.11 11.28
C VAL A 148 13.95 1.62 11.01
N THR A 149 15.12 1.09 10.65
CA THR A 149 15.31 -0.33 10.32
C THR A 149 15.89 -1.15 11.47
N GLU A 150 16.36 -0.50 12.53
CA GLU A 150 17.03 -1.17 13.64
C GLU A 150 16.10 -2.20 14.30
N GLY A 151 16.55 -3.48 14.31
CA GLY A 151 15.81 -4.58 14.90
C GLY A 151 14.53 -5.01 14.14
N ARG A 152 14.33 -4.51 12.91
CA ARG A 152 13.14 -4.79 12.09
C ARG A 152 13.53 -5.39 10.75
N ASP A 153 13.17 -6.65 10.51
CA ASP A 153 13.50 -7.41 9.30
C ASP A 153 12.52 -7.20 8.14
N ASN A 154 11.44 -6.49 8.38
CA ASN A 154 10.39 -6.17 7.40
C ASN A 154 10.33 -4.68 7.02
N VAL A 155 11.24 -3.85 7.57
CA VAL A 155 11.31 -2.40 7.31
C VAL A 155 12.60 -2.05 6.59
N PHE A 156 12.50 -1.37 5.47
CA PHE A 156 13.61 -1.03 4.58
C PHE A 156 13.66 0.46 4.29
N GLN A 157 14.88 0.96 4.02
CA GLN A 157 15.12 2.35 3.60
C GLN A 157 15.70 2.36 2.19
N ALA A 158 15.10 3.17 1.30
CA ALA A 158 15.65 3.44 -0.03
C ALA A 158 16.65 4.60 -0.04
N CYS A 159 16.54 5.51 0.94
CA CYS A 159 17.42 6.66 1.09
C CYS A 159 18.74 6.32 1.81
N PHE A 160 19.69 7.25 1.75
CA PHE A 160 20.89 7.23 2.59
C PHE A 160 20.50 7.41 4.08
N THR A 161 21.40 6.99 4.98
CA THR A 161 21.26 7.27 6.40
C THR A 161 21.99 8.57 6.79
N ASP A 162 21.50 9.26 7.83
CA ASP A 162 22.09 10.52 8.31
C ASP A 162 23.60 10.41 8.63
N PRO A 163 24.09 9.36 9.33
CA PRO A 163 25.53 9.20 9.54
C PRO A 163 26.33 9.05 8.24
N ASN A 164 25.77 8.38 7.22
CA ASN A 164 26.45 8.23 5.92
C ASN A 164 26.49 9.55 5.16
N GLN A 165 25.44 10.36 5.22
CA GLN A 165 25.43 11.70 4.64
C GLN A 165 26.49 12.60 5.28
N GLY A 166 26.56 12.63 6.61
CA GLY A 166 27.58 13.40 7.33
C GLY A 166 28.99 12.97 6.98
N LYS A 167 29.23 11.66 6.89
CA LYS A 167 30.52 11.09 6.46
C LYS A 167 30.90 11.46 5.04
N ALA A 168 29.93 11.38 4.11
CA ALA A 168 30.14 11.76 2.71
C ALA A 168 30.48 13.25 2.58
N ALA A 169 29.76 14.12 3.30
CA ALA A 169 30.04 15.55 3.32
C ALA A 169 31.44 15.87 3.88
N ALA A 170 31.84 15.23 4.97
CA ALA A 170 33.18 15.40 5.55
C ALA A 170 34.29 14.94 4.59
N ASN A 171 34.12 13.80 3.93
CA ASN A 171 35.06 13.31 2.92
C ASN A 171 35.16 14.29 1.75
N TYR A 172 34.05 14.77 1.23
CA TYR A 172 34.03 15.74 0.13
C TYR A 172 34.76 17.03 0.48
N ILE A 173 34.52 17.61 1.68
CA ILE A 173 35.22 18.80 2.18
C ILE A 173 36.74 18.56 2.21
N LYS A 174 37.17 17.39 2.71
CA LYS A 174 38.58 17.02 2.80
C LYS A 174 39.22 16.82 1.43
N GLU A 175 38.59 16.05 0.55
CA GLU A 175 39.13 15.71 -0.78
C GLU A 175 39.28 16.94 -1.68
N HIS A 176 38.33 17.88 -1.56
CA HIS A 176 38.32 19.11 -2.36
C HIS A 176 39.00 20.31 -1.68
N ASN A 177 39.59 20.11 -0.49
CA ASN A 177 40.29 21.17 0.27
C ASN A 177 39.43 22.43 0.46
N LEU A 178 38.12 22.26 0.75
CA LEU A 178 37.16 23.38 0.84
C LEU A 178 37.36 24.25 2.08
N GLY A 179 38.19 23.84 3.04
CA GLY A 179 38.54 24.62 4.23
C GLY A 179 39.03 23.77 5.39
N THR A 180 39.64 24.43 6.37
CA THR A 180 40.14 23.80 7.60
C THR A 180 39.29 24.10 8.84
N LYS A 181 38.34 25.04 8.71
CA LYS A 181 37.38 25.41 9.75
C LYS A 181 35.98 25.17 9.22
N VAL A 182 35.27 24.29 9.88
CA VAL A 182 33.90 23.89 9.49
C VAL A 182 32.93 24.29 10.58
N ALA A 183 31.80 24.89 10.19
CA ALA A 183 30.68 25.15 11.08
C ALA A 183 29.47 24.31 10.63
N ALA A 184 28.71 23.81 11.58
CA ALA A 184 27.47 23.08 11.33
C ALA A 184 26.29 23.86 11.94
N ILE A 185 25.21 23.98 11.16
CA ILE A 185 23.92 24.48 11.63
C ILE A 185 22.94 23.32 11.57
N TYR A 186 22.25 23.04 12.65
CA TYR A 186 21.33 21.91 12.74
C TYR A 186 20.10 22.26 13.58
N ASN A 187 19.00 21.54 13.32
CA ASN A 187 17.80 21.60 14.13
C ASN A 187 17.93 20.64 15.33
N ASN A 188 18.01 21.18 16.55
CA ASN A 188 18.17 20.36 17.75
C ASN A 188 16.89 19.61 18.15
N GLY A 189 15.74 19.90 17.53
CA GLY A 189 14.47 19.25 17.78
C GLY A 189 14.14 18.13 16.79
N ASP A 190 15.02 17.86 15.83
CA ASP A 190 14.84 16.79 14.85
C ASP A 190 15.62 15.54 15.29
N PRO A 191 14.98 14.34 15.38
CA PRO A 191 15.58 13.12 15.91
C PRO A 191 16.66 12.49 15.01
#